data_f9cff0b601ead6e1ab80f190b59bdb51
#
_entry.id   f9cff0b601ead6e1ab80f190b59bdb51
#
_cell.length_a   1.000
_cell.length_b   1.000
_cell.length_c   1.000
_cell.angle_alpha   90.00
_cell.angle_beta   90.00
_cell.angle_gamma   90.00
#
_symmetry.space_group_name_H-M   'P 1'
#
loop_
_entity.id
_entity.type
_entity.pdbx_description
1 polymer ?
#
loop_
_entity_poly.entity_id
_entity_poly.type
_entity_poly.pdbx_seq_one_letter_code
_entity_poly.pdbx_strand_id
1 'polypeptide(L)'
;PVVSIALLGEEEETNQARSLLRLDMFRSRKIFESLLQDPSREAKVLKWCDEYPDRAPASIMPMLPLYNEEGDRFSVLVMELLRHYGDQEEVLSLLGSSLGTDSWSGSIIARYEKQLSCVSQLMDHPREAVRVWARRTQSSLKEKIKRETNTDQERSALYR
;
A
#
# COMPACT_ATOMS: atom_id res chain seq x y z
N PRO A 1 -4.59 6.63 -21.55
CA PRO A 1 -3.37 7.00 -22.31
C PRO A 1 -2.17 7.21 -21.38
N VAL A 2 -2.22 8.20 -20.41
CA VAL A 2 -1.05 8.55 -19.56
C VAL A 2 -0.55 7.36 -18.73
N VAL A 3 -1.45 6.59 -18.11
CA VAL A 3 -1.09 5.40 -17.33
C VAL A 3 -0.47 4.31 -18.21
N SER A 4 -0.99 4.11 -19.42
CA SER A 4 -0.42 3.14 -20.37
C SER A 4 0.97 3.56 -20.81
N ILE A 5 1.21 4.84 -21.07
CA ILE A 5 2.53 5.39 -21.41
C ILE A 5 3.48 5.26 -20.21
N ALA A 6 3.02 5.52 -18.97
CA ALA A 6 3.82 5.39 -17.76
C ALA A 6 4.29 3.94 -17.50
N LEU A 7 3.58 2.95 -18.01
CA LEU A 7 3.89 1.53 -17.84
C LEU A 7 4.60 0.90 -19.05
N LEU A 8 4.33 1.39 -20.26
CA LEU A 8 4.68 0.71 -21.51
C LEU A 8 5.36 1.65 -22.55
N GLY A 9 5.52 2.94 -22.22
CA GLY A 9 6.09 3.93 -23.12
C GLY A 9 7.63 3.92 -23.15
N GLU A 10 8.19 4.65 -24.10
CA GLU A 10 9.62 4.98 -24.19
C GLU A 10 10.10 5.67 -22.92
N GLU A 11 11.40 5.62 -22.62
CA GLU A 11 11.93 6.04 -21.30
C GLU A 11 11.62 7.52 -20.97
N GLU A 12 11.72 8.41 -21.94
CA GLU A 12 11.46 9.85 -21.75
C GLU A 12 9.97 10.14 -21.57
N GLU A 13 9.10 9.55 -22.39
CA GLU A 13 7.62 9.64 -22.25
C GLU A 13 7.14 9.03 -20.94
N THR A 14 7.75 7.93 -20.54
CA THR A 14 7.46 7.23 -19.28
C THR A 14 7.79 8.09 -18.07
N ASN A 15 8.92 8.84 -18.08
CA ASN A 15 9.30 9.72 -16.99
C ASN A 15 8.38 10.93 -16.88
N GLN A 16 7.96 11.52 -18.00
CA GLN A 16 6.97 12.60 -18.00
C GLN A 16 5.60 12.12 -17.51
N ALA A 17 5.13 10.97 -17.99
CA ALA A 17 3.86 10.39 -17.55
C ALA A 17 3.85 10.05 -16.06
N ARG A 18 4.96 9.54 -15.51
CA ARG A 18 5.14 9.28 -14.07
C ARG A 18 5.15 10.56 -13.25
N SER A 19 5.79 11.63 -13.76
CA SER A 19 5.78 12.94 -13.09
C SER A 19 4.35 13.48 -12.99
N LEU A 20 3.55 13.37 -14.04
CA LEU A 20 2.15 13.78 -14.07
C LEU A 20 1.28 12.92 -13.12
N LEU A 21 1.54 11.61 -13.03
CA LEU A 21 0.83 10.71 -12.11
C LEU A 21 1.17 10.99 -10.64
N ARG A 22 2.40 11.41 -10.34
CA ARG A 22 2.80 11.81 -8.97
C ARG A 22 2.12 13.08 -8.48
N LEU A 23 1.75 14.00 -9.39
CA LEU A 23 1.10 15.26 -9.04
C LEU A 23 -0.36 15.11 -8.60
N ASP A 24 -1.01 13.99 -8.95
CA ASP A 24 -2.40 13.71 -8.54
C ASP A 24 -2.55 12.22 -8.12
N MET A 25 -1.99 11.88 -6.97
CA MET A 25 -1.98 10.51 -6.44
C MET A 25 -3.40 9.92 -6.27
N PHE A 26 -4.38 10.72 -5.85
CA PHE A 26 -5.74 10.23 -5.64
C PHE A 26 -6.46 9.88 -6.95
N ARG A 27 -6.27 10.69 -7.98
CA ARG A 27 -6.85 10.47 -9.30
C ARG A 27 -6.18 9.31 -10.02
N SER A 28 -4.86 9.23 -9.89
CA SER A 28 -4.04 8.16 -10.43
C SER A 28 -4.39 6.81 -9.84
N ARG A 29 -4.63 6.75 -8.54
CA ARG A 29 -5.04 5.51 -7.85
C ARG A 29 -6.37 4.97 -8.38
N LYS A 30 -7.42 5.81 -8.50
CA LYS A 30 -8.72 5.39 -9.05
C LYS A 30 -8.63 4.90 -10.50
N ILE A 31 -7.84 5.59 -11.32
CA ILE A 31 -7.59 5.16 -12.70
C ILE A 31 -6.85 3.83 -12.70
N PHE A 32 -5.89 3.65 -11.80
CA PHE A 32 -5.11 2.43 -11.68
C PHE A 32 -5.96 1.26 -11.17
N GLU A 33 -6.81 1.46 -10.17
CA GLU A 33 -7.78 0.49 -9.70
C GLU A 33 -8.70 0.01 -10.84
N SER A 34 -9.24 0.94 -11.63
CA SER A 34 -10.04 0.61 -12.81
C SER A 34 -9.27 -0.15 -13.89
N LEU A 35 -7.98 0.13 -14.04
CA LEU A 35 -7.12 -0.57 -15.00
C LEU A 35 -6.75 -1.99 -14.52
N LEU A 36 -6.62 -2.21 -13.23
CA LEU A 36 -6.24 -3.50 -12.65
C LEU A 36 -7.40 -4.49 -12.48
N GLN A 37 -8.62 -4.11 -12.85
CA GLN A 37 -9.74 -5.07 -12.92
C GLN A 37 -9.55 -6.14 -14.01
N ASP A 38 -8.59 -5.97 -14.90
CA ASP A 38 -8.21 -6.94 -15.92
C ASP A 38 -6.94 -7.70 -15.47
N PRO A 39 -7.02 -9.01 -15.18
CA PRO A 39 -5.87 -9.83 -14.74
C PRO A 39 -4.69 -9.79 -15.70
N SER A 40 -4.93 -9.57 -17.01
CA SER A 40 -3.86 -9.45 -18.01
C SER A 40 -2.96 -8.22 -17.74
N ARG A 41 -3.47 -7.23 -17.05
CA ARG A 41 -2.75 -6.00 -16.73
C ARG A 41 -1.90 -6.11 -15.46
N GLU A 42 -2.33 -6.92 -14.49
CA GLU A 42 -1.50 -7.27 -13.33
C GLU A 42 -0.20 -7.95 -13.79
N ALA A 43 -0.31 -8.90 -14.73
CA ALA A 43 0.86 -9.55 -15.31
C ALA A 43 1.81 -8.57 -16.03
N LYS A 44 1.26 -7.55 -16.72
CA LYS A 44 2.08 -6.49 -17.34
C LYS A 44 2.79 -5.61 -16.34
N VAL A 45 2.13 -5.30 -15.21
CA VAL A 45 2.74 -4.54 -14.11
C VAL A 45 3.91 -5.31 -13.51
N LEU A 46 3.73 -6.60 -13.22
CA LEU A 46 4.80 -7.45 -12.69
C LEU A 46 5.95 -7.58 -13.70
N LYS A 47 5.65 -7.82 -14.97
CA LYS A 47 6.66 -7.85 -16.02
C LYS A 47 7.45 -6.54 -16.09
N TRP A 48 6.81 -5.39 -15.98
CA TRP A 48 7.50 -4.09 -15.94
C TRP A 48 8.37 -3.96 -14.69
N CYS A 49 7.94 -4.45 -13.54
CA CYS A 49 8.78 -4.51 -12.35
C CYS A 49 10.01 -5.41 -12.54
N ASP A 50 9.86 -6.55 -13.23
CA ASP A 50 10.98 -7.44 -13.56
C ASP A 50 11.99 -6.80 -14.54
N GLU A 51 11.51 -6.01 -15.48
CA GLU A 51 12.34 -5.27 -16.44
C GLU A 51 13.11 -4.10 -15.77
N TYR A 52 12.53 -3.50 -14.72
CA TYR A 52 13.10 -2.33 -14.02
C TYR A 52 13.06 -2.52 -12.49
N PRO A 53 13.75 -3.54 -11.95
CA PRO A 53 13.61 -3.96 -10.55
C PRO A 53 14.01 -2.88 -9.54
N ASP A 54 14.95 -2.00 -9.88
CA ASP A 54 15.48 -0.98 -8.97
C ASP A 54 14.54 0.23 -8.81
N ARG A 55 13.58 0.43 -9.70
CA ARG A 55 12.72 1.63 -9.70
C ARG A 55 11.23 1.37 -9.81
N ALA A 56 10.83 0.37 -10.61
CA ALA A 56 9.42 0.15 -10.92
C ALA A 56 8.60 -0.29 -9.70
N PRO A 57 9.07 -1.23 -8.85
CA PRO A 57 8.32 -1.65 -7.66
C PRO A 57 8.00 -0.51 -6.71
N ALA A 58 8.98 0.34 -6.41
CA ALA A 58 8.80 1.52 -5.57
C ALA A 58 7.87 2.55 -6.21
N SER A 59 8.01 2.79 -7.53
CA SER A 59 7.16 3.75 -8.25
C SER A 59 5.69 3.36 -8.28
N ILE A 60 5.37 2.05 -8.32
CA ILE A 60 4.00 1.55 -8.44
C ILE A 60 3.30 1.37 -7.10
N MET A 61 4.05 1.02 -6.04
CA MET A 61 3.49 0.70 -4.72
C MET A 61 2.44 1.72 -4.23
N PRO A 62 2.65 3.04 -4.29
CA PRO A 62 1.66 4.02 -3.82
C PRO A 62 0.38 4.09 -4.67
N MET A 63 0.41 3.53 -5.88
CA MET A 63 -0.71 3.59 -6.83
C MET A 63 -1.59 2.35 -6.76
N LEU A 64 -1.13 1.30 -6.09
CA LEU A 64 -1.87 0.04 -6.01
C LEU A 64 -3.07 0.15 -5.06
N PRO A 65 -4.17 -0.58 -5.36
CA PRO A 65 -5.17 -0.85 -4.35
C PRO A 65 -4.49 -1.61 -3.20
N LEU A 66 -4.54 -1.01 -2.00
CA LEU A 66 -3.81 -1.54 -0.85
C LEU A 66 -4.43 -2.85 -0.36
N TYR A 67 -5.76 -2.93 -0.40
CA TYR A 67 -6.52 -4.06 0.11
C TYR A 67 -7.27 -4.79 -1.00
N ASN A 68 -7.65 -6.03 -0.74
CA ASN A 68 -8.63 -6.77 -1.54
C ASN A 68 -10.02 -6.11 -1.45
N GLU A 69 -11.00 -6.60 -2.23
CA GLU A 69 -12.36 -6.07 -2.26
C GLU A 69 -13.05 -6.09 -0.89
N GLU A 70 -12.82 -7.13 -0.10
CA GLU A 70 -13.38 -7.30 1.26
C GLU A 70 -12.67 -6.40 2.28
N GLY A 71 -11.47 -5.93 1.96
CA GLY A 71 -10.66 -5.04 2.77
C GLY A 71 -10.04 -5.69 4.01
N ASP A 72 -10.00 -6.99 4.09
CA ASP A 72 -9.47 -7.79 5.21
C ASP A 72 -8.03 -8.26 4.99
N ARG A 73 -7.51 -8.12 3.76
CA ARG A 73 -6.16 -8.53 3.34
C ARG A 73 -5.53 -7.49 2.44
N PHE A 74 -4.22 -7.55 2.31
CA PHE A 74 -3.56 -6.84 1.21
C PHE A 74 -3.99 -7.42 -0.14
N SER A 75 -4.02 -6.57 -1.17
CA SER A 75 -4.35 -6.99 -2.53
C SER A 75 -3.30 -8.00 -3.04
N VAL A 76 -3.71 -8.83 -3.99
CA VAL A 76 -2.83 -9.84 -4.60
C VAL A 76 -1.57 -9.20 -5.16
N LEU A 77 -1.71 -8.07 -5.83
CA LEU A 77 -0.56 -7.39 -6.46
C LEU A 77 0.42 -6.81 -5.44
N VAL A 78 -0.08 -6.28 -4.30
CA VAL A 78 0.77 -5.86 -3.18
C VAL A 78 1.53 -7.06 -2.62
N MET A 79 0.87 -8.20 -2.44
CA MET A 79 1.50 -9.43 -1.93
C MET A 79 2.56 -9.96 -2.90
N GLU A 80 2.30 -9.95 -4.21
CA GLU A 80 3.29 -10.36 -5.22
C GLU A 80 4.49 -9.41 -5.25
N LEU A 81 4.28 -8.08 -5.16
CA LEU A 81 5.39 -7.14 -5.05
C LEU A 81 6.23 -7.37 -3.79
N LEU A 82 5.62 -7.63 -2.65
CA LEU A 82 6.35 -7.95 -1.43
C LEU A 82 7.13 -9.26 -1.55
N ARG A 83 6.56 -10.24 -2.25
CA ARG A 83 7.22 -11.53 -2.48
C ARG A 83 8.48 -11.39 -3.35
N HIS A 84 8.44 -10.53 -4.39
CA HIS A 84 9.54 -10.35 -5.32
C HIS A 84 10.52 -9.25 -4.88
N TYR A 85 10.04 -8.17 -4.28
CA TYR A 85 10.80 -6.94 -4.01
C TYR A 85 10.75 -6.47 -2.55
N GLY A 86 10.22 -7.30 -1.64
CA GLY A 86 10.08 -6.95 -0.22
C GLY A 86 11.39 -6.80 0.56
N ASP A 87 12.55 -7.04 -0.06
CA ASP A 87 13.87 -6.72 0.51
C ASP A 87 14.29 -5.26 0.22
N GLN A 88 13.58 -4.56 -0.66
CA GLN A 88 13.84 -3.16 -0.96
C GLN A 88 13.21 -2.27 0.12
N GLU A 89 14.03 -1.52 0.82
CA GLU A 89 13.60 -0.62 1.90
C GLU A 89 12.58 0.41 1.41
N GLU A 90 12.77 0.94 0.19
CA GLU A 90 11.87 1.92 -0.41
C GLU A 90 10.47 1.35 -0.64
N VAL A 91 10.34 0.10 -1.10
CA VAL A 91 9.06 -0.59 -1.28
C VAL A 91 8.31 -0.71 0.05
N LEU A 92 8.99 -1.11 1.11
CA LEU A 92 8.40 -1.24 2.45
C LEU A 92 8.04 0.12 3.06
N SER A 93 8.87 1.15 2.84
CA SER A 93 8.60 2.52 3.27
C SER A 93 7.35 3.08 2.61
N LEU A 94 7.18 2.87 1.31
CA LEU A 94 6.02 3.32 0.55
C LEU A 94 4.75 2.55 0.91
N LEU A 95 4.85 1.25 1.21
CA LEU A 95 3.74 0.49 1.79
C LEU A 95 3.30 1.09 3.12
N GLY A 96 4.24 1.43 4.00
CA GLY A 96 3.95 2.09 5.28
C GLY A 96 3.28 3.45 5.10
N SER A 97 3.72 4.24 4.14
CA SER A 97 3.11 5.53 3.79
C SER A 97 1.68 5.35 3.26
N SER A 98 1.45 4.35 2.44
CA SER A 98 0.11 4.02 1.90
C SER A 98 -0.87 3.62 3.00
N LEU A 99 -0.43 2.89 4.03
CA LEU A 99 -1.23 2.62 5.23
C LEU A 99 -1.63 3.91 5.96
N GLY A 100 -0.72 4.89 6.03
CA GLY A 100 -0.96 6.18 6.70
C GLY A 100 -1.97 7.06 5.97
N THR A 101 -2.03 6.98 4.64
CA THR A 101 -2.85 7.84 3.77
C THR A 101 -4.15 7.18 3.29
N ASP A 102 -4.43 5.95 3.71
CA ASP A 102 -5.64 5.25 3.36
C ASP A 102 -6.89 6.01 3.82
N SER A 103 -7.85 6.19 2.92
CA SER A 103 -9.12 6.84 3.24
C SER A 103 -10.05 5.87 3.98
N TRP A 104 -10.63 6.34 5.07
CA TRP A 104 -11.59 5.54 5.82
C TRP A 104 -12.78 6.38 6.25
N SER A 105 -13.87 5.71 6.62
CA SER A 105 -15.03 6.29 7.31
C SER A 105 -15.27 5.52 8.61
N GLY A 106 -15.66 6.23 9.67
CA GLY A 106 -15.95 5.62 10.98
C GLY A 106 -14.84 5.81 12.02
N SER A 107 -14.73 4.88 12.98
CA SER A 107 -13.78 4.95 14.08
C SER A 107 -12.33 4.80 13.63
N ILE A 108 -11.45 5.65 14.15
CA ILE A 108 -10.00 5.55 13.92
C ILE A 108 -9.45 4.24 14.51
N ILE A 109 -10.01 3.75 15.61
CA ILE A 109 -9.63 2.48 16.23
C ILE A 109 -9.94 1.34 15.25
N ALA A 110 -11.15 1.28 14.70
CA ALA A 110 -11.53 0.25 13.73
C ALA A 110 -10.62 0.25 12.49
N ARG A 111 -10.17 1.44 12.04
CA ARG A 111 -9.16 1.54 10.98
C ARG A 111 -7.85 0.89 11.38
N TYR A 112 -7.32 1.20 12.58
CA TYR A 112 -6.06 0.62 13.04
C TYR A 112 -6.17 -0.88 13.27
N GLU A 113 -7.31 -1.39 13.74
CA GLU A 113 -7.57 -2.82 13.90
C GLU A 113 -7.57 -3.55 12.54
N LYS A 114 -8.19 -2.96 11.52
CA LYS A 114 -8.15 -3.48 10.15
C LYS A 114 -6.71 -3.53 9.62
N GLN A 115 -5.96 -2.46 9.77
CA GLN A 115 -4.56 -2.40 9.37
C GLN A 115 -3.72 -3.44 10.13
N LEU A 116 -3.96 -3.60 11.43
CA LEU A 116 -3.30 -4.59 12.27
C LEU A 116 -3.56 -6.02 11.79
N SER A 117 -4.82 -6.32 11.40
CA SER A 117 -5.18 -7.62 10.83
C SER A 117 -4.40 -7.91 9.54
N CYS A 118 -4.37 -6.95 8.60
CA CYS A 118 -3.62 -7.10 7.34
C CYS A 118 -2.12 -7.27 7.58
N VAL A 119 -1.52 -6.42 8.43
CA VAL A 119 -0.08 -6.50 8.74
C VAL A 119 0.28 -7.80 9.44
N SER A 120 -0.61 -8.33 10.28
CA SER A 120 -0.36 -9.60 10.98
C SER A 120 -0.20 -10.79 10.04
N GLN A 121 -0.81 -10.75 8.85
CA GLN A 121 -0.66 -11.80 7.84
C GLN A 121 0.75 -11.83 7.22
N LEU A 122 1.52 -10.74 7.35
CA LEU A 122 2.91 -10.66 6.89
C LEU A 122 3.94 -11.19 7.91
N MET A 123 3.51 -11.63 9.09
CA MET A 123 4.42 -12.12 10.13
C MET A 123 5.15 -13.40 9.71
N ASP A 124 4.51 -14.22 8.87
CA ASP A 124 5.06 -15.47 8.34
C ASP A 124 5.52 -15.34 6.88
N HIS A 125 5.71 -14.09 6.40
CA HIS A 125 6.15 -13.85 5.02
C HIS A 125 7.54 -14.48 4.77
N PRO A 126 7.82 -15.07 3.57
CA PRO A 126 9.09 -15.74 3.30
C PRO A 126 10.31 -14.81 3.42
N ARG A 127 10.16 -13.52 3.09
CA ARG A 127 11.25 -12.54 3.19
C ARG A 127 11.39 -11.98 4.60
N GLU A 128 12.61 -12.02 5.14
CA GLU A 128 12.94 -11.51 6.49
C GLU A 128 12.63 -10.02 6.63
N ALA A 129 12.99 -9.20 5.66
CA ALA A 129 12.77 -7.76 5.70
C ALA A 129 11.28 -7.42 5.84
N VAL A 130 10.39 -8.15 5.16
CA VAL A 130 8.94 -8.00 5.28
C VAL A 130 8.47 -8.38 6.69
N ARG A 131 8.96 -9.50 7.26
CA ARG A 131 8.61 -9.89 8.64
C ARG A 131 9.08 -8.86 9.67
N VAL A 132 10.29 -8.32 9.51
CA VAL A 132 10.82 -7.27 10.39
C VAL A 132 9.96 -6.00 10.31
N TRP A 133 9.64 -5.58 9.10
CA TRP A 133 8.75 -4.44 8.87
C TRP A 133 7.36 -4.68 9.49
N ALA A 134 6.78 -5.86 9.28
CA ALA A 134 5.49 -6.24 9.82
C ALA A 134 5.46 -6.19 11.36
N ARG A 135 6.48 -6.71 12.04
CA ARG A 135 6.62 -6.65 13.50
C ARG A 135 6.66 -5.22 14.03
N ARG A 136 7.45 -4.35 13.41
CA ARG A 136 7.56 -2.93 13.78
C ARG A 136 6.22 -2.20 13.59
N THR A 137 5.60 -2.41 12.43
CA THR A 137 4.31 -1.78 12.09
C THR A 137 3.20 -2.28 13.02
N GLN A 138 3.17 -3.59 13.32
CA GLN A 138 2.22 -4.17 14.27
C GLN A 138 2.35 -3.53 15.66
N SER A 139 3.57 -3.39 16.18
CA SER A 139 3.81 -2.76 17.47
C SER A 139 3.32 -1.31 17.49
N SER A 140 3.63 -0.53 16.44
CA SER A 140 3.17 0.85 16.31
C SER A 140 1.64 0.95 16.23
N LEU A 141 0.98 0.07 15.51
CA LEU A 141 -0.49 0.04 15.43
C LEU A 141 -1.15 -0.30 16.76
N LYS A 142 -0.60 -1.28 17.51
CA LYS A 142 -1.07 -1.62 18.86
C LYS A 142 -0.96 -0.45 19.83
N GLU A 143 0.14 0.31 19.75
CA GLU A 143 0.32 1.53 20.57
C GLU A 143 -0.68 2.63 20.19
N LYS A 144 -0.95 2.82 18.89
CA LYS A 144 -1.96 3.78 18.41
C LYS A 144 -3.35 3.40 18.91
N ILE A 145 -3.75 2.13 18.78
CA ILE A 145 -5.04 1.63 19.29
C ILE A 145 -5.16 1.91 20.78
N LYS A 146 -4.16 1.55 21.58
CA LYS A 146 -4.16 1.79 23.02
C LYS A 146 -4.31 3.28 23.37
N ARG A 147 -3.62 4.15 22.66
CA ARG A 147 -3.68 5.60 22.87
C ARG A 147 -5.07 6.16 22.57
N GLU A 148 -5.65 5.80 21.44
CA GLU A 148 -6.98 6.26 21.04
C GLU A 148 -8.07 5.74 22.01
N THR A 149 -7.96 4.49 22.43
CA THR A 149 -8.90 3.90 23.42
C THR A 149 -8.85 4.65 24.73
N ASN A 150 -7.67 5.00 25.25
CA ASN A 150 -7.54 5.78 26.46
C ASN A 150 -8.15 7.20 26.30
N THR A 151 -7.88 7.85 25.18
CA THR A 151 -8.43 9.19 24.87
C THR A 151 -9.98 9.15 24.80
N ASP A 152 -10.57 8.13 24.22
CA ASP A 152 -12.03 7.98 24.17
C ASP A 152 -12.63 7.71 25.55
N GLN A 153 -11.94 6.95 26.40
CA GLN A 153 -12.37 6.73 27.80
C GLN A 153 -12.32 8.01 28.61
N GLU A 154 -11.25 8.80 28.49
CA GLU A 154 -11.12 10.10 29.18
C GLU A 154 -12.21 11.08 28.74
N ARG A 155 -12.48 11.19 27.43
CA ARG A 155 -13.58 12.01 26.91
C ARG A 155 -14.94 11.55 27.47
N SER A 156 -15.20 10.26 27.48
CA SER A 156 -16.45 9.72 28.00
C SER A 156 -16.65 9.95 29.49
N ALA A 157 -15.55 10.03 30.26
CA ALA A 157 -15.60 10.34 31.69
C ALA A 157 -15.88 11.82 31.98
N LEU A 158 -15.49 12.74 31.09
CA LEU A 158 -15.73 14.19 31.24
C LEU A 158 -17.18 14.61 30.95
N TYR A 159 -17.96 13.78 30.26
CA TYR A 159 -19.36 14.06 29.89
C TYR A 159 -20.38 13.30 30.74
N ARG A 160 -19.95 12.68 31.83
CA ARG A 160 -20.82 12.07 32.86
C ARG A 160 -20.92 12.95 34.07
#